data_ceb5b88473f20a4a91b86317c138234b
#
_entry.id   ceb5b88473f20a4a91b86317c138234b
#
_cell.length_a   1.000
_cell.length_b   1.000
_cell.length_c   1.000
_cell.angle_alpha   90.00
_cell.angle_beta   90.00
_cell.angle_gamma   90.00
#
_symmetry.space_group_name_H-M   'P 1'
#
loop_
_entity.id
_entity.type
_entity.pdbx_description
1 polymer ?
#
loop_
_entity_poly.entity_id
_entity_poly.type
_entity_poly.pdbx_seq_one_letter_code
_entity_poly.pdbx_strand_id
1 'polypeptide(L)'
;MKSTLYLKFILLYIILGFLSIFTVASLSSTLTTHYLESSISGNMYQSANLLASNYLPDYFSKTIALADVYTQLNGMSDYLNSDIWFVDNEGSLLASAKSGDVSYAPSRIENFDPAESGGSTYLTGDYHGYFNSEMITVIAPVTENFSTHGYLLVHKPYSQITDAHSVLMRNTYIVILIIYVLSFIILLGVHFLIYRPLVKITNAAKQYASGNLDVVIPVNTQDEIGYLSASLNYMSSQLKDMEDYQKNFVANVSHDFRSPLTSIKGYVEAMADGTIPPEMQGKYLNIILFETERLTDLTRDLLTLNEFDTKDLLLDKTDFDIHEVIRNTAASFEGTCTAKKISIELLLATRTLYVHADRHKIQQVLYNLLDNAIKFSNPESTITIETTPRGDKVYTSVKDYGIGIPKSSINKIWERFYKSDLSRGKDKKGTGLGLSIVKEIIQAHNENINVISTEGVGTEFIFSLPLTKK
;
A
#
# COMPACT_ATOMS: atom_id res chain seq x y z
N MET A 1 8.44 26.72 -1.73
CA MET A 1 7.47 25.75 -2.27
C MET A 1 7.99 24.34 -2.00
N LYS A 2 7.27 23.53 -1.21
CA LYS A 2 7.66 22.11 -1.06
C LYS A 2 7.40 21.43 -2.41
N SER A 3 8.46 20.89 -3.03
CA SER A 3 8.33 20.15 -4.30
C SER A 3 7.41 18.94 -4.06
N THR A 4 6.25 18.94 -4.72
CA THR A 4 5.37 17.76 -4.71
C THR A 4 6.05 16.61 -5.42
N LEU A 5 5.73 15.38 -5.04
CA LEU A 5 6.25 14.17 -5.69
C LEU A 5 6.07 14.24 -7.23
N TYR A 6 4.93 14.77 -7.66
CA TYR A 6 4.61 14.96 -9.08
C TYR A 6 5.60 15.91 -9.80
N LEU A 7 5.98 17.01 -9.17
CA LEU A 7 6.97 17.93 -9.77
C LEU A 7 8.33 17.26 -9.94
N LYS A 8 8.73 16.40 -9.02
CA LYS A 8 9.97 15.60 -9.14
C LYS A 8 9.91 14.63 -10.32
N PHE A 9 8.77 13.98 -10.53
CA PHE A 9 8.58 13.09 -11.69
C PHE A 9 8.60 13.85 -13.01
N ILE A 10 7.95 15.02 -13.11
CA ILE A 10 8.00 15.86 -14.31
C ILE A 10 9.44 16.30 -14.61
N LEU A 11 10.17 16.76 -13.59
CA LEU A 11 11.54 17.21 -13.76
C LEU A 11 12.46 16.07 -14.23
N LEU A 12 12.32 14.88 -13.62
CA LEU A 12 13.05 13.68 -14.04
C LEU A 12 12.71 13.29 -15.49
N TYR A 13 11.44 13.35 -15.87
CA TYR A 13 10.98 13.07 -17.23
C TYR A 13 11.59 14.04 -18.25
N ILE A 14 11.63 15.34 -17.95
CA ILE A 14 12.24 16.35 -18.82
C ILE A 14 13.75 16.11 -18.97
N ILE A 15 14.45 15.83 -17.87
CA ILE A 15 15.89 15.53 -17.89
C ILE A 15 16.19 14.28 -18.74
N LEU A 16 15.44 13.20 -18.50
CA LEU A 16 15.58 11.96 -19.26
C LEU A 16 15.32 12.19 -20.74
N GLY A 17 14.32 13.03 -21.04
CA GLY A 17 14.00 13.44 -22.39
C GLY A 17 15.15 14.16 -23.08
N PHE A 18 15.67 15.16 -22.45
CA PHE A 18 16.79 15.93 -22.99
C PHE A 18 18.04 15.06 -23.23
N LEU A 19 18.34 14.19 -22.24
CA LEU A 19 19.46 13.26 -22.32
C LEU A 19 19.30 12.27 -23.48
N SER A 20 18.10 11.72 -23.69
CA SER A 20 17.84 10.77 -24.77
C SER A 20 17.94 11.41 -26.14
N ILE A 21 17.42 12.64 -26.34
CA ILE A 21 17.56 13.38 -27.60
C ILE A 21 19.05 13.65 -27.88
N PHE A 22 19.77 14.12 -26.87
CA PHE A 22 21.21 14.42 -27.05
C PHE A 22 22.01 13.17 -27.42
N THR A 23 21.76 12.04 -26.72
CA THR A 23 22.44 10.77 -27.00
C THR A 23 22.14 10.26 -28.39
N VAL A 24 20.86 10.27 -28.80
CA VAL A 24 20.49 9.80 -30.16
C VAL A 24 21.00 10.74 -31.23
N ALA A 25 20.91 12.05 -31.06
CA ALA A 25 21.41 13.02 -32.02
C ALA A 25 22.91 12.86 -32.23
N SER A 26 23.70 12.72 -31.18
CA SER A 26 25.15 12.59 -31.26
C SER A 26 25.59 11.20 -31.72
N LEU A 27 25.18 10.14 -31.01
CA LEU A 27 25.65 8.78 -31.28
C LEU A 27 25.11 8.21 -32.59
N SER A 28 23.79 8.39 -32.84
CA SER A 28 23.16 7.87 -34.05
C SER A 28 23.70 8.55 -35.30
N SER A 29 23.96 9.89 -35.24
CA SER A 29 24.54 10.60 -36.34
C SER A 29 25.93 10.06 -36.70
N THR A 30 26.83 9.92 -35.72
CA THR A 30 28.19 9.40 -35.93
C THR A 30 28.18 7.97 -36.48
N LEU A 31 27.38 7.10 -35.89
CA LEU A 31 27.29 5.70 -36.34
C LEU A 31 26.69 5.58 -37.74
N THR A 32 25.69 6.39 -38.07
CA THR A 32 25.04 6.39 -39.39
C THR A 32 26.02 6.91 -40.46
N THR A 33 26.76 7.98 -40.19
CA THR A 33 27.78 8.51 -41.13
C THR A 33 28.82 7.43 -41.41
N HIS A 34 29.42 6.86 -40.37
CA HIS A 34 30.44 5.82 -40.54
C HIS A 34 29.92 4.58 -41.28
N TYR A 35 28.70 4.16 -41.00
CA TYR A 35 28.05 3.05 -41.72
C TYR A 35 27.85 3.36 -43.19
N LEU A 36 27.36 4.57 -43.54
CA LEU A 36 27.15 4.99 -44.94
C LEU A 36 28.48 5.10 -45.71
N GLU A 37 29.50 5.69 -45.11
CA GLU A 37 30.83 5.77 -45.71
C GLU A 37 31.39 4.38 -46.00
N SER A 38 31.39 3.48 -45.02
CA SER A 38 31.89 2.12 -45.17
C SER A 38 31.07 1.30 -46.18
N SER A 39 29.75 1.42 -46.17
CA SER A 39 28.86 0.68 -47.08
C SER A 39 28.98 1.15 -48.52
N ILE A 40 29.01 2.48 -48.74
CA ILE A 40 29.11 3.07 -50.09
C ILE A 40 30.50 2.84 -50.66
N SER A 41 31.57 3.09 -49.91
CA SER A 41 32.93 2.84 -50.35
C SER A 41 33.21 1.36 -50.64
N GLY A 42 32.65 0.46 -49.78
CA GLY A 42 32.76 -1.00 -50.01
C GLY A 42 32.10 -1.42 -51.33
N ASN A 43 30.89 -0.93 -51.63
CA ASN A 43 30.22 -1.19 -52.90
C ASN A 43 30.98 -0.64 -54.10
N MET A 44 31.52 0.58 -53.97
CA MET A 44 32.35 1.20 -55.00
C MET A 44 33.62 0.37 -55.27
N TYR A 45 34.31 -0.05 -54.18
CA TYR A 45 35.51 -0.88 -54.28
C TYR A 45 35.23 -2.24 -54.91
N GLN A 46 34.19 -2.93 -54.51
CA GLN A 46 33.80 -4.21 -55.10
C GLN A 46 33.51 -4.09 -56.59
N SER A 47 32.74 -3.08 -56.99
CA SER A 47 32.43 -2.82 -58.41
C SER A 47 33.68 -2.44 -59.22
N ALA A 48 34.52 -1.57 -58.64
CA ALA A 48 35.76 -1.19 -59.25
C ALA A 48 36.70 -2.39 -59.41
N ASN A 49 36.85 -3.21 -58.40
CA ASN A 49 37.74 -4.37 -58.43
C ASN A 49 37.23 -5.45 -59.39
N LEU A 50 35.92 -5.64 -59.53
CA LEU A 50 35.37 -6.55 -60.55
C LEU A 50 35.78 -6.12 -61.99
N LEU A 51 35.68 -4.82 -62.28
CA LEU A 51 36.08 -4.30 -63.61
C LEU A 51 37.57 -4.34 -63.74
N ALA A 52 38.33 -3.93 -62.72
CA ALA A 52 39.79 -3.91 -62.70
C ALA A 52 40.42 -5.32 -62.84
N SER A 53 39.77 -6.35 -62.32
CA SER A 53 40.29 -7.73 -62.30
C SER A 53 39.91 -8.52 -63.56
N ASN A 54 38.67 -8.31 -64.07
CA ASN A 54 38.07 -9.21 -65.05
C ASN A 54 38.04 -8.64 -66.47
N TYR A 55 38.11 -7.32 -66.61
CA TYR A 55 37.96 -6.67 -67.93
C TYR A 55 39.13 -5.79 -68.34
N LEU A 56 39.60 -4.90 -67.46
CA LEU A 56 40.66 -3.96 -67.78
C LEU A 56 42.06 -4.57 -68.11
N PRO A 57 42.41 -5.77 -67.58
CA PRO A 57 43.64 -6.46 -67.97
C PRO A 57 43.69 -6.76 -69.47
N ASP A 58 42.54 -7.05 -70.09
CA ASP A 58 42.44 -7.36 -71.54
C ASP A 58 42.85 -6.14 -72.45
N TYR A 59 42.78 -4.93 -71.92
CA TYR A 59 43.27 -3.73 -72.59
C TYR A 59 44.80 -3.72 -72.68
N PHE A 60 45.50 -4.09 -71.64
CA PHE A 60 46.97 -4.16 -71.65
C PHE A 60 47.52 -5.31 -72.51
N SER A 61 46.80 -6.41 -72.58
CA SER A 61 47.09 -7.54 -73.50
C SER A 61 46.70 -7.24 -74.97
N LYS A 62 46.12 -6.05 -75.26
CA LYS A 62 45.65 -5.62 -76.59
C LYS A 62 44.52 -6.49 -77.16
N THR A 63 43.74 -7.19 -76.27
CA THR A 63 42.65 -8.02 -76.70
C THR A 63 41.39 -7.18 -76.94
N ILE A 64 41.24 -6.04 -76.25
CA ILE A 64 40.09 -5.12 -76.35
C ILE A 64 40.62 -3.72 -76.77
N ALA A 65 39.75 -2.95 -77.46
CA ALA A 65 40.07 -1.57 -77.87
C ALA A 65 39.70 -0.58 -76.74
N LEU A 66 40.36 0.61 -76.79
CA LEU A 66 40.04 1.69 -75.83
C LEU A 66 38.56 2.11 -75.88
N ALA A 67 37.89 2.02 -77.05
CA ALA A 67 36.47 2.30 -77.20
C ALA A 67 35.56 1.34 -76.36
N ASP A 68 35.97 0.07 -76.22
CA ASP A 68 35.26 -0.92 -75.39
C ASP A 68 35.41 -0.60 -73.89
N VAL A 69 36.63 -0.13 -73.48
CA VAL A 69 36.88 0.35 -72.10
C VAL A 69 35.97 1.51 -71.77
N TYR A 70 35.87 2.51 -72.67
CA TYR A 70 34.94 3.63 -72.45
C TYR A 70 33.49 3.18 -72.28
N THR A 71 33.01 2.20 -73.02
CA THR A 71 31.68 1.68 -72.95
C THR A 71 31.41 1.05 -71.56
N GLN A 72 32.36 0.27 -71.06
CA GLN A 72 32.23 -0.35 -69.71
C GLN A 72 32.35 0.68 -68.58
N LEU A 73 33.27 1.61 -68.67
CA LEU A 73 33.40 2.70 -67.67
C LEU A 73 32.16 3.57 -67.63
N ASN A 74 31.54 3.92 -68.76
CA ASN A 74 30.29 4.68 -68.77
C ASN A 74 29.15 3.89 -68.13
N GLY A 75 28.99 2.61 -68.47
CA GLY A 75 27.97 1.78 -67.83
C GLY A 75 28.14 1.68 -66.31
N MET A 76 29.38 1.56 -65.85
CA MET A 76 29.70 1.55 -64.41
C MET A 76 29.49 2.92 -63.77
N SER A 77 29.85 4.00 -64.43
CA SER A 77 29.68 5.39 -64.00
C SER A 77 28.19 5.69 -63.77
N ASP A 78 27.35 5.32 -64.75
CA ASP A 78 25.89 5.48 -64.64
C ASP A 78 25.28 4.62 -63.51
N TYR A 79 25.74 3.38 -63.36
CA TYR A 79 25.27 2.47 -62.31
C TYR A 79 25.63 2.97 -60.92
N LEU A 80 26.87 3.39 -60.72
CA LEU A 80 27.35 3.88 -59.41
C LEU A 80 26.99 5.33 -59.14
N ASN A 81 26.53 6.07 -60.18
CA ASN A 81 26.36 7.52 -60.13
C ASN A 81 27.67 8.20 -59.63
N SER A 82 28.80 7.91 -60.30
CA SER A 82 30.14 8.26 -59.83
C SER A 82 31.03 8.56 -61.01
N ASP A 83 31.98 9.45 -60.85
CA ASP A 83 33.00 9.70 -61.85
C ASP A 83 34.08 8.62 -61.76
N ILE A 84 34.52 8.09 -62.93
CA ILE A 84 35.47 6.98 -62.97
C ILE A 84 36.68 7.38 -63.85
N TRP A 85 37.85 7.21 -63.27
CA TRP A 85 39.12 7.47 -63.99
C TRP A 85 39.93 6.19 -64.03
N PHE A 86 40.41 5.85 -65.26
CA PHE A 86 41.35 4.78 -65.46
C PHE A 86 42.72 5.37 -65.81
N VAL A 87 43.70 5.10 -64.94
CA VAL A 87 45.05 5.70 -65.05
C VAL A 87 46.14 4.61 -65.13
N ASP A 88 47.26 4.97 -65.67
CA ASP A 88 48.46 4.13 -65.65
C ASP A 88 49.19 4.22 -64.28
N ASN A 89 50.36 3.52 -64.16
CA ASN A 89 51.11 3.52 -62.87
C ASN A 89 51.74 4.88 -62.54
N GLU A 90 51.86 5.81 -63.54
CA GLU A 90 52.40 7.15 -63.37
C GLU A 90 51.30 8.21 -63.15
N GLY A 91 50.02 7.78 -63.08
CA GLY A 91 48.85 8.66 -62.90
C GLY A 91 48.40 9.33 -64.20
N SER A 92 48.88 8.92 -65.38
CA SER A 92 48.39 9.46 -66.68
C SER A 92 47.03 8.87 -66.99
N LEU A 93 46.04 9.71 -67.34
CA LEU A 93 44.70 9.29 -67.65
C LEU A 93 44.64 8.54 -68.99
N LEU A 94 44.16 7.27 -68.90
CA LEU A 94 43.93 6.40 -70.07
C LEU A 94 42.49 6.54 -70.60
N ALA A 95 41.54 6.58 -69.69
CA ALA A 95 40.10 6.76 -69.97
C ALA A 95 39.37 7.35 -68.78
N SER A 96 38.30 8.06 -69.06
CA SER A 96 37.41 8.55 -68.02
C SER A 96 35.94 8.43 -68.42
N ALA A 97 35.09 8.21 -67.44
CA ALA A 97 33.66 8.26 -67.59
C ALA A 97 33.05 9.17 -66.51
N LYS A 98 32.00 9.90 -66.87
CA LYS A 98 31.31 10.87 -65.98
C LYS A 98 29.88 10.55 -65.85
N SER A 99 29.40 10.67 -64.62
CA SER A 99 27.95 10.52 -64.27
C SER A 99 27.22 11.87 -64.14
N GLY A 100 27.77 12.99 -64.54
CA GLY A 100 27.15 14.32 -64.40
C GLY A 100 28.00 15.49 -64.89
N ASP A 101 27.49 16.67 -64.64
CA ASP A 101 27.79 17.93 -65.29
C ASP A 101 29.06 18.64 -64.76
N VAL A 102 30.05 18.04 -64.25
CA VAL A 102 31.29 18.77 -63.88
C VAL A 102 32.50 17.87 -63.72
N SER A 103 33.41 18.16 -64.29
CA SER A 103 34.84 18.43 -64.04
C SER A 103 35.74 17.88 -65.09
N TYR A 104 36.79 18.61 -65.31
CA TYR A 104 37.86 18.32 -66.21
C TYR A 104 38.64 17.15 -65.57
N ALA A 105 38.58 15.99 -66.19
CA ALA A 105 39.50 14.92 -65.90
C ALA A 105 40.92 15.37 -66.34
N PRO A 106 41.91 15.39 -65.45
CA PRO A 106 43.23 15.83 -65.79
C PRO A 106 43.90 14.85 -66.77
N SER A 107 44.77 15.33 -67.64
CA SER A 107 45.56 14.44 -68.48
C SER A 107 46.58 13.60 -67.70
N ARG A 108 46.95 14.06 -66.49
CA ARG A 108 47.80 13.35 -65.53
C ARG A 108 47.48 13.84 -64.12
N ILE A 109 47.44 12.91 -63.14
CA ILE A 109 47.28 13.22 -61.73
C ILE A 109 48.65 13.57 -61.16
N GLU A 110 48.83 14.82 -60.67
CA GLU A 110 50.05 15.25 -60.01
C GLU A 110 50.27 14.49 -58.67
N ASN A 111 51.52 14.00 -58.50
CA ASN A 111 51.90 13.23 -57.28
C ASN A 111 51.02 12.03 -57.01
N PHE A 112 50.57 11.33 -58.04
CA PHE A 112 49.70 10.13 -57.83
C PHE A 112 50.43 9.08 -57.01
N ASP A 113 49.80 8.73 -55.82
CA ASP A 113 50.26 7.66 -54.98
C ASP A 113 49.07 6.67 -54.72
N PRO A 114 49.12 5.46 -55.27
CA PRO A 114 48.09 4.49 -55.11
C PRO A 114 47.94 4.02 -53.65
N ALA A 115 48.93 4.25 -52.76
CA ALA A 115 48.93 3.91 -51.36
C ALA A 115 48.49 5.09 -50.47
N GLU A 116 48.05 6.22 -51.03
CA GLU A 116 47.63 7.42 -50.28
C GLU A 116 46.53 7.15 -49.27
N SER A 117 45.71 6.14 -49.54
CA SER A 117 44.65 5.72 -48.55
C SER A 117 45.23 5.20 -47.24
N GLY A 118 46.53 4.95 -47.11
CA GLY A 118 47.20 4.53 -45.87
C GLY A 118 46.59 3.27 -45.23
N GLY A 119 46.02 2.38 -46.05
CA GLY A 119 45.32 1.15 -45.60
C GLY A 119 43.80 1.34 -45.38
N SER A 120 43.25 2.53 -45.59
CA SER A 120 41.81 2.75 -45.68
C SER A 120 41.28 2.26 -47.03
N THR A 121 40.04 1.83 -47.12
CA THR A 121 39.39 1.44 -48.37
C THR A 121 38.96 2.63 -49.22
N TYR A 122 39.02 3.85 -48.70
CA TYR A 122 38.62 5.08 -49.39
C TYR A 122 39.36 6.31 -48.85
N LEU A 123 39.37 7.35 -49.65
CA LEU A 123 39.80 8.71 -49.32
C LEU A 123 38.62 9.65 -49.32
N THR A 124 38.64 10.68 -48.48
CA THR A 124 37.66 11.77 -48.48
C THR A 124 38.35 13.10 -48.69
N GLY A 125 37.76 13.96 -49.50
CA GLY A 125 38.32 15.29 -49.83
C GLY A 125 38.04 15.69 -51.25
N ASP A 126 38.72 16.76 -51.74
CA ASP A 126 38.59 17.29 -53.08
C ASP A 126 39.47 16.58 -54.13
N TYR A 127 40.11 15.48 -53.74
CA TYR A 127 41.06 14.67 -54.51
C TYR A 127 42.09 15.51 -55.29
N HIS A 128 43.06 16.02 -54.56
CA HIS A 128 44.13 16.89 -55.07
C HIS A 128 43.65 18.21 -55.75
N GLY A 129 42.48 18.70 -55.35
CA GLY A 129 41.84 19.91 -55.87
C GLY A 129 41.26 19.77 -57.31
N TYR A 130 41.05 18.53 -57.76
CA TYR A 130 40.44 18.28 -59.09
C TYR A 130 38.91 18.40 -59.04
N PHE A 131 38.29 18.30 -57.83
CA PHE A 131 36.87 18.48 -57.67
C PHE A 131 36.54 19.73 -56.83
N ASN A 132 35.48 20.43 -57.20
CA ASN A 132 35.02 21.61 -56.48
C ASN A 132 34.19 21.26 -55.19
N SER A 133 33.95 20.00 -55.01
CA SER A 133 33.20 19.48 -53.87
C SER A 133 33.91 18.31 -53.20
N GLU A 134 33.62 18.05 -51.99
CA GLU A 134 34.13 16.89 -51.27
C GLU A 134 33.64 15.59 -51.92
N MET A 135 34.58 14.69 -52.18
CA MET A 135 34.33 13.38 -52.80
C MET A 135 34.76 12.26 -51.88
N ILE A 136 34.15 11.09 -52.05
CA ILE A 136 34.67 9.83 -51.56
C ILE A 136 35.32 9.11 -52.76
N THR A 137 36.58 8.76 -52.63
CA THR A 137 37.39 8.16 -53.70
C THR A 137 37.86 6.78 -53.29
N VAL A 138 37.69 5.82 -54.20
CA VAL A 138 38.16 4.46 -54.05
C VAL A 138 39.15 4.15 -55.18
N ILE A 139 40.26 3.48 -54.84
CA ILE A 139 41.31 3.10 -55.79
C ILE A 139 41.37 1.58 -55.87
N ALA A 140 41.20 1.01 -57.05
CA ALA A 140 41.30 -0.42 -57.30
C ALA A 140 42.49 -0.69 -58.35
N PRO A 141 43.43 -1.56 -57.97
CA PRO A 141 44.56 -1.85 -58.90
C PRO A 141 44.09 -2.75 -60.03
N VAL A 142 44.61 -2.44 -61.26
CA VAL A 142 44.44 -3.27 -62.43
C VAL A 142 45.68 -4.13 -62.57
N THR A 143 45.57 -5.42 -62.35
CA THR A 143 46.70 -6.37 -62.35
C THR A 143 46.58 -7.37 -63.47
N GLU A 144 47.69 -7.62 -64.17
CA GLU A 144 47.83 -8.66 -65.17
C GLU A 144 49.17 -9.39 -64.92
N ASN A 145 49.20 -10.70 -65.01
CA ASN A 145 50.41 -11.53 -64.83
C ASN A 145 51.21 -11.19 -63.54
N PHE A 146 50.56 -10.96 -62.41
CA PHE A 146 51.16 -10.57 -61.11
C PHE A 146 51.89 -9.21 -61.12
N SER A 147 51.64 -8.35 -62.10
CA SER A 147 52.13 -6.97 -62.14
C SER A 147 50.92 -6.01 -62.21
N THR A 148 51.04 -4.86 -61.54
CA THR A 148 50.04 -3.79 -61.64
C THR A 148 50.37 -2.93 -62.82
N HIS A 149 49.46 -2.72 -63.75
CA HIS A 149 49.58 -1.95 -64.95
C HIS A 149 48.87 -0.60 -64.90
N GLY A 150 47.99 -0.40 -63.96
CA GLY A 150 47.25 0.84 -63.79
C GLY A 150 46.27 0.75 -62.61
N TYR A 151 45.44 1.76 -62.43
CA TYR A 151 44.47 1.88 -61.34
C TYR A 151 43.17 2.42 -61.88
N LEU A 152 42.06 1.89 -61.29
CA LEU A 152 40.71 2.40 -61.47
C LEU A 152 40.31 3.20 -60.26
N LEU A 153 40.10 4.50 -60.48
CA LEU A 153 39.63 5.43 -59.45
C LEU A 153 38.11 5.67 -59.59
N VAL A 154 37.34 5.54 -58.51
CA VAL A 154 35.93 5.83 -58.55
C VAL A 154 35.67 6.96 -57.54
N HIS A 155 35.17 8.09 -58.04
CA HIS A 155 34.90 9.29 -57.27
C HIS A 155 33.39 9.50 -57.16
N LYS A 156 32.88 9.61 -55.95
CA LYS A 156 31.46 9.85 -55.69
C LYS A 156 31.29 11.09 -54.84
N PRO A 157 30.36 12.02 -55.19
CA PRO A 157 30.12 13.21 -54.38
C PRO A 157 29.71 12.85 -52.96
N TYR A 158 30.40 13.41 -51.95
CA TYR A 158 30.09 13.18 -50.53
C TYR A 158 28.69 13.69 -50.15
N SER A 159 28.14 14.65 -50.94
CA SER A 159 26.76 15.12 -50.80
C SER A 159 25.72 14.00 -50.84
N GLN A 160 25.96 12.92 -51.62
CA GLN A 160 25.06 11.77 -51.66
C GLN A 160 25.03 11.01 -50.32
N ILE A 161 26.15 11.00 -49.58
CA ILE A 161 26.22 10.42 -48.21
C ILE A 161 25.49 11.34 -47.24
N THR A 162 25.70 12.66 -47.31
CA THR A 162 25.01 13.62 -46.45
C THR A 162 23.51 13.66 -46.70
N ASP A 163 23.06 13.50 -47.92
CA ASP A 163 21.64 13.42 -48.27
C ASP A 163 20.99 12.15 -47.66
N ALA A 164 21.63 10.98 -47.88
CA ALA A 164 21.17 9.73 -47.28
C ALA A 164 21.16 9.80 -45.75
N HIS A 165 22.22 10.36 -45.15
CA HIS A 165 22.29 10.61 -43.71
C HIS A 165 21.13 11.48 -43.22
N SER A 166 20.84 12.59 -43.90
CA SER A 166 19.77 13.53 -43.53
C SER A 166 18.40 12.87 -43.54
N VAL A 167 18.12 12.01 -44.53
CA VAL A 167 16.87 11.24 -44.62
C VAL A 167 16.73 10.25 -43.45
N LEU A 168 17.82 9.50 -43.15
CA LEU A 168 17.82 8.55 -42.03
C LEU A 168 17.66 9.25 -40.69
N MET A 169 18.36 10.36 -40.48
CA MET A 169 18.24 11.16 -39.25
C MET A 169 16.85 11.77 -39.08
N ARG A 170 16.24 12.29 -40.15
CA ARG A 170 14.87 12.78 -40.14
C ARG A 170 13.87 11.70 -39.66
N ASN A 171 13.99 10.50 -40.20
CA ASN A 171 13.13 9.37 -39.78
C ASN A 171 13.35 9.02 -38.31
N THR A 172 14.60 9.03 -37.84
CA THR A 172 14.96 8.80 -36.44
C THR A 172 14.31 9.85 -35.52
N TYR A 173 14.34 11.13 -35.88
CA TYR A 173 13.70 12.19 -35.11
C TYR A 173 12.17 12.07 -35.07
N ILE A 174 11.53 11.63 -36.16
CA ILE A 174 10.08 11.37 -36.18
C ILE A 174 9.74 10.23 -35.19
N VAL A 175 10.50 9.14 -35.20
CA VAL A 175 10.29 8.02 -34.26
C VAL A 175 10.47 8.49 -32.82
N ILE A 176 11.48 9.26 -32.51
CA ILE A 176 11.72 9.84 -31.20
C ILE A 176 10.51 10.69 -30.75
N LEU A 177 10.02 11.56 -31.65
CA LEU A 177 8.86 12.41 -31.37
C LEU A 177 7.63 11.55 -31.01
N ILE A 178 7.36 10.48 -31.77
CA ILE A 178 6.26 9.57 -31.49
C ILE A 178 6.42 8.92 -30.10
N ILE A 179 7.61 8.43 -29.78
CA ILE A 179 7.92 7.85 -28.47
C ILE A 179 7.65 8.86 -27.33
N TYR A 180 8.04 10.13 -27.53
CA TYR A 180 7.78 11.19 -26.56
C TYR A 180 6.29 11.45 -26.34
N VAL A 181 5.53 11.52 -27.42
CA VAL A 181 4.06 11.70 -27.32
C VAL A 181 3.41 10.53 -26.57
N LEU A 182 3.78 9.29 -26.89
CA LEU A 182 3.29 8.10 -26.19
C LEU A 182 3.70 8.11 -24.70
N SER A 183 4.94 8.43 -24.42
CA SER A 183 5.46 8.53 -23.06
C SER A 183 4.75 9.62 -22.24
N PHE A 184 4.40 10.75 -22.86
CA PHE A 184 3.62 11.80 -22.22
C PHE A 184 2.19 11.36 -21.88
N ILE A 185 1.55 10.57 -22.75
CA ILE A 185 0.23 9.97 -22.47
C ILE A 185 0.31 9.05 -21.24
N ILE A 186 1.37 8.23 -21.12
CA ILE A 186 1.60 7.39 -19.96
C ILE A 186 1.76 8.24 -18.68
N LEU A 187 2.51 9.34 -18.75
CA LEU A 187 2.69 10.26 -17.61
C LEU A 187 1.36 10.86 -17.15
N LEU A 188 0.48 11.21 -18.08
CA LEU A 188 -0.89 11.65 -17.76
C LEU A 188 -1.69 10.52 -17.09
N GLY A 189 -1.58 9.29 -17.57
CA GLY A 189 -2.20 8.12 -16.94
C GLY A 189 -1.75 7.95 -15.49
N VAL A 190 -0.46 8.01 -15.21
CA VAL A 190 0.10 7.95 -13.85
C VAL A 190 -0.44 9.08 -12.96
N HIS A 191 -0.60 10.29 -13.52
CA HIS A 191 -1.20 11.40 -12.77
C HIS A 191 -2.61 11.09 -12.29
N PHE A 192 -3.48 10.59 -13.17
CA PHE A 192 -4.89 10.35 -12.84
C PHE A 192 -5.11 9.06 -12.02
N LEU A 193 -4.36 7.99 -12.34
CA LEU A 193 -4.56 6.68 -11.72
C LEU A 193 -3.84 6.54 -10.37
N ILE A 194 -2.71 7.22 -10.18
CA ILE A 194 -1.88 7.02 -8.98
C ILE A 194 -1.79 8.31 -8.16
N TYR A 195 -1.30 9.40 -8.75
CA TYR A 195 -0.98 10.60 -7.98
C TYR A 195 -2.20 11.25 -7.36
N ARG A 196 -3.27 11.45 -8.12
CA ARG A 196 -4.50 12.10 -7.67
C ARG A 196 -5.20 11.34 -6.53
N PRO A 197 -5.36 10.00 -6.58
CA PRO A 197 -5.84 9.22 -5.44
C PRO A 197 -4.94 9.32 -4.21
N LEU A 198 -3.62 9.22 -4.35
CA LEU A 198 -2.68 9.35 -3.23
C LEU A 198 -2.79 10.70 -2.52
N VAL A 199 -3.00 11.79 -3.26
CA VAL A 199 -3.21 13.13 -2.66
C VAL A 199 -4.51 13.14 -1.84
N LYS A 200 -5.58 12.51 -2.32
CA LYS A 200 -6.85 12.41 -1.55
C LYS A 200 -6.64 11.64 -0.25
N ILE A 201 -5.97 10.49 -0.31
CA ILE A 201 -5.64 9.67 0.86
C ILE A 201 -4.80 10.47 1.86
N THR A 202 -3.75 11.13 1.38
CA THR A 202 -2.86 11.93 2.24
C THR A 202 -3.61 13.08 2.92
N ASN A 203 -4.53 13.74 2.22
CA ASN A 203 -5.33 14.82 2.79
C ASN A 203 -6.33 14.30 3.84
N ALA A 204 -6.96 13.17 3.60
CA ALA A 204 -7.84 12.53 4.57
C ALA A 204 -7.06 12.08 5.82
N ALA A 205 -5.90 11.43 5.65
CA ALA A 205 -5.03 11.05 6.77
C ALA A 205 -4.60 12.26 7.63
N LYS A 206 -4.34 13.42 7.01
CA LYS A 206 -4.08 14.67 7.76
C LYS A 206 -5.29 15.14 8.56
N GLN A 207 -6.50 14.97 8.01
CA GLN A 207 -7.73 15.32 8.73
C GLN A 207 -7.96 14.36 9.90
N TYR A 208 -7.73 13.07 9.73
CA TYR A 208 -7.78 12.09 10.83
C TYR A 208 -6.79 12.45 11.94
N ALA A 209 -5.55 12.81 11.58
CA ALA A 209 -4.54 13.26 12.55
C ALA A 209 -4.90 14.57 13.27
N SER A 210 -5.77 15.42 12.71
CA SER A 210 -6.29 16.63 13.34
C SER A 210 -7.59 16.42 14.14
N GLY A 211 -8.05 15.16 14.25
CA GLY A 211 -9.27 14.79 14.98
C GLY A 211 -10.56 14.83 14.15
N ASN A 212 -10.48 15.15 12.85
CA ASN A 212 -11.66 15.09 11.99
C ASN A 212 -11.80 13.67 11.39
N LEU A 213 -12.47 12.80 12.11
CA LEU A 213 -12.65 11.38 11.76
C LEU A 213 -13.87 11.13 10.84
N ASP A 214 -14.70 12.16 10.57
CA ASP A 214 -15.92 11.99 9.76
C ASP A 214 -15.66 11.96 8.24
N VAL A 215 -14.44 12.25 7.83
CA VAL A 215 -14.05 12.29 6.42
C VAL A 215 -13.94 10.87 5.86
N VAL A 216 -14.65 10.61 4.76
CA VAL A 216 -14.54 9.34 4.02
C VAL A 216 -13.66 9.53 2.79
N ILE A 217 -12.71 8.64 2.57
CA ILE A 217 -11.85 8.65 1.39
C ILE A 217 -12.63 8.07 0.21
N PRO A 218 -13.00 8.88 -0.83
CA PRO A 218 -13.80 8.43 -1.94
C PRO A 218 -12.91 7.82 -3.04
N VAL A 219 -12.25 6.70 -2.76
CA VAL A 219 -11.44 5.97 -3.76
C VAL A 219 -12.06 4.60 -4.00
N ASN A 220 -12.62 4.43 -5.22
CA ASN A 220 -13.32 3.23 -5.64
C ASN A 220 -12.49 2.45 -6.67
N THR A 221 -11.28 2.05 -6.32
CA THR A 221 -10.44 1.16 -7.13
C THR A 221 -10.37 -0.21 -6.45
N GLN A 222 -10.11 -1.26 -7.24
CA GLN A 222 -9.97 -2.64 -6.72
C GLN A 222 -8.50 -3.07 -6.60
N ASP A 223 -7.60 -2.10 -6.56
CA ASP A 223 -6.16 -2.25 -6.44
C ASP A 223 -5.66 -1.94 -5.01
N GLU A 224 -4.35 -1.86 -4.83
CA GLU A 224 -3.70 -1.56 -3.55
C GLU A 224 -4.10 -0.17 -3.01
N ILE A 225 -4.42 0.78 -3.90
CA ILE A 225 -4.88 2.13 -3.52
C ILE A 225 -6.29 2.06 -2.94
N GLY A 226 -7.16 1.26 -3.55
CA GLY A 226 -8.51 0.99 -3.03
C GLY A 226 -8.47 0.29 -1.68
N TYR A 227 -7.62 -0.73 -1.53
CA TYR A 227 -7.42 -1.43 -0.25
C TYR A 227 -6.89 -0.51 0.84
N LEU A 228 -5.89 0.33 0.53
CA LEU A 228 -5.36 1.32 1.47
C LEU A 228 -6.44 2.32 1.91
N SER A 229 -7.26 2.78 0.97
CA SER A 229 -8.38 3.68 1.24
C SER A 229 -9.40 3.05 2.19
N ALA A 230 -9.81 1.80 1.91
CA ALA A 230 -10.73 1.05 2.76
C ALA A 230 -10.17 0.82 4.17
N SER A 231 -8.89 0.46 4.28
CA SER A 231 -8.21 0.25 5.56
C SER A 231 -8.14 1.53 6.40
N LEU A 232 -7.86 2.68 5.78
CA LEU A 232 -7.85 3.97 6.47
C LEU A 232 -9.26 4.41 6.91
N ASN A 233 -10.28 4.19 6.08
CA ASN A 233 -11.67 4.46 6.45
C ASN A 233 -12.11 3.58 7.63
N TYR A 234 -11.74 2.29 7.62
CA TYR A 234 -12.01 1.38 8.73
C TYR A 234 -11.32 1.84 10.02
N MET A 235 -10.04 2.23 9.93
CA MET A 235 -9.29 2.76 11.09
C MET A 235 -9.94 4.03 11.64
N SER A 236 -10.38 4.96 10.77
CA SER A 236 -11.08 6.18 11.17
C SER A 236 -12.39 5.86 11.92
N SER A 237 -13.16 4.89 11.43
CA SER A 237 -14.38 4.43 12.09
C SER A 237 -14.08 3.87 13.50
N GLN A 238 -13.06 3.03 13.64
CA GLN A 238 -12.67 2.45 14.93
C GLN A 238 -12.19 3.52 15.93
N LEU A 239 -11.43 4.53 15.44
CA LEU A 239 -11.01 5.65 16.28
C LEU A 239 -12.20 6.50 16.75
N LYS A 240 -13.16 6.74 15.87
CA LYS A 240 -14.38 7.48 16.21
C LYS A 240 -15.21 6.74 17.25
N ASP A 241 -15.43 5.45 17.05
CA ASP A 241 -16.18 4.61 18.01
C ASP A 241 -15.49 4.62 19.39
N MET A 242 -14.14 4.60 19.42
CA MET A 242 -13.36 4.69 20.65
C MET A 242 -13.47 6.07 21.30
N GLU A 243 -13.45 7.17 20.54
CA GLU A 243 -13.63 8.54 21.04
C GLU A 243 -15.03 8.72 21.66
N ASP A 244 -16.07 8.28 20.96
CA ASP A 244 -17.45 8.34 21.42
C ASP A 244 -17.65 7.48 22.70
N TYR A 245 -17.04 6.30 22.71
CA TYR A 245 -17.03 5.45 23.91
C TYR A 245 -16.36 6.18 25.08
N GLN A 246 -15.18 6.77 24.90
CA GLN A 246 -14.47 7.49 25.95
C GLN A 246 -15.25 8.71 26.47
N LYS A 247 -15.87 9.49 25.57
CA LYS A 247 -16.72 10.63 25.95
C LYS A 247 -17.91 10.20 26.82
N ASN A 248 -18.61 9.15 26.37
CA ASN A 248 -19.75 8.60 27.10
C ASN A 248 -19.34 8.01 28.46
N PHE A 249 -18.20 7.33 28.53
CA PHE A 249 -17.64 6.80 29.78
C PHE A 249 -17.39 7.93 30.79
N VAL A 250 -16.66 8.99 30.40
CA VAL A 250 -16.37 10.14 31.29
C VAL A 250 -17.64 10.85 31.71
N ALA A 251 -18.61 11.03 30.82
CA ALA A 251 -19.90 11.65 31.14
C ALA A 251 -20.70 10.85 32.17
N ASN A 252 -20.79 9.53 31.96
CA ASN A 252 -21.54 8.62 32.86
C ASN A 252 -20.88 8.53 34.25
N VAL A 253 -19.54 8.39 34.30
CA VAL A 253 -18.80 8.42 35.58
C VAL A 253 -19.06 9.73 36.33
N SER A 254 -18.93 10.86 35.63
CA SER A 254 -19.15 12.18 36.25
C SER A 254 -20.58 12.34 36.82
N HIS A 255 -21.57 11.85 36.07
CA HIS A 255 -22.97 11.90 36.50
C HIS A 255 -23.19 11.03 37.77
N ASP A 256 -22.68 9.79 37.74
CA ASP A 256 -22.91 8.82 38.84
C ASP A 256 -22.12 9.15 40.12
N PHE A 257 -21.04 9.97 40.03
CA PHE A 257 -20.39 10.58 41.19
C PHE A 257 -21.13 11.82 41.70
N ARG A 258 -21.60 12.70 40.79
CA ARG A 258 -22.23 13.96 41.18
C ARG A 258 -23.49 13.78 42.01
N SER A 259 -24.33 12.82 41.65
CA SER A 259 -25.62 12.59 42.32
C SER A 259 -25.45 12.29 43.82
N PRO A 260 -24.70 11.24 44.26
CA PRO A 260 -24.50 10.95 45.67
C PRO A 260 -23.75 12.08 46.42
N LEU A 261 -22.76 12.69 45.83
CA LEU A 261 -22.03 13.81 46.43
C LEU A 261 -22.96 15.01 46.72
N THR A 262 -23.88 15.31 45.80
CA THR A 262 -24.86 16.39 45.99
C THR A 262 -25.82 16.04 47.14
N SER A 263 -26.26 14.80 47.22
CA SER A 263 -27.12 14.33 48.32
C SER A 263 -26.41 14.39 49.67
N ILE A 264 -25.17 13.87 49.75
CA ILE A 264 -24.35 13.92 50.98
C ILE A 264 -24.16 15.38 51.40
N LYS A 265 -23.71 16.24 50.48
CA LYS A 265 -23.50 17.64 50.77
C LYS A 265 -24.78 18.32 51.27
N GLY A 266 -25.90 18.17 50.59
CA GLY A 266 -27.18 18.77 50.93
C GLY A 266 -27.68 18.35 52.30
N TYR A 267 -27.58 17.07 52.67
CA TYR A 267 -27.98 16.62 53.99
C TYR A 267 -27.03 17.10 55.10
N VAL A 268 -25.73 17.12 54.83
CA VAL A 268 -24.76 17.67 55.82
C VAL A 268 -25.00 19.16 56.03
N GLU A 269 -25.23 19.96 54.98
CA GLU A 269 -25.54 21.39 55.07
C GLU A 269 -26.85 21.63 55.84
N ALA A 270 -27.91 20.84 55.54
CA ALA A 270 -29.21 20.93 56.22
C ALA A 270 -29.17 20.50 57.69
N MET A 271 -28.25 19.64 58.09
CA MET A 271 -27.99 19.30 59.49
C MET A 271 -27.18 20.42 60.17
N ALA A 272 -26.21 21.03 59.46
CA ALA A 272 -25.36 22.06 60.02
C ALA A 272 -26.08 23.38 60.24
N ASP A 273 -27.05 23.74 59.40
CA ASP A 273 -27.86 24.97 59.51
C ASP A 273 -29.13 24.79 60.38
N GLY A 274 -29.35 23.60 60.90
CA GLY A 274 -30.50 23.33 61.79
C GLY A 274 -31.82 23.05 61.03
N THR A 275 -31.84 23.02 59.71
CA THR A 275 -33.03 22.67 58.90
C THR A 275 -33.52 21.26 59.22
N ILE A 276 -32.60 20.32 59.51
CA ILE A 276 -32.91 18.99 59.96
C ILE A 276 -32.84 18.92 61.49
N PRO A 277 -33.98 18.71 62.18
CA PRO A 277 -34.01 18.66 63.63
C PRO A 277 -33.18 17.47 64.18
N PRO A 278 -32.65 17.55 65.44
CA PRO A 278 -31.81 16.51 66.01
C PRO A 278 -32.48 15.11 66.05
N GLU A 279 -33.80 15.05 66.21
CA GLU A 279 -34.55 13.79 66.24
C GLU A 279 -34.56 13.07 64.89
N MET A 280 -34.35 13.78 63.80
CA MET A 280 -34.34 13.24 62.45
C MET A 280 -32.94 13.00 61.92
N GLN A 281 -31.89 13.53 62.55
CA GLN A 281 -30.50 13.40 62.09
C GLN A 281 -30.07 11.93 61.84
N GLY A 282 -30.47 11.01 62.70
CA GLY A 282 -30.18 9.58 62.55
C GLY A 282 -30.64 8.99 61.21
N LYS A 283 -31.83 9.42 60.73
CA LYS A 283 -32.33 9.00 59.42
C LYS A 283 -31.45 9.51 58.26
N TYR A 284 -31.07 10.77 58.31
CA TYR A 284 -30.29 11.39 57.25
C TYR A 284 -28.79 10.97 57.27
N LEU A 285 -28.24 10.69 58.46
CA LEU A 285 -26.93 10.06 58.60
C LEU A 285 -26.87 8.67 57.94
N ASN A 286 -27.95 7.88 58.09
CA ASN A 286 -28.06 6.60 57.38
C ASN A 286 -28.10 6.78 55.86
N ILE A 287 -28.72 7.83 55.34
CA ILE A 287 -28.69 8.14 53.89
C ILE A 287 -27.27 8.54 53.44
N ILE A 288 -26.58 9.36 54.24
CA ILE A 288 -25.21 9.74 53.95
C ILE A 288 -24.29 8.51 53.93
N LEU A 289 -24.42 7.64 54.90
CA LEU A 289 -23.64 6.40 54.98
C LEU A 289 -23.91 5.53 53.74
N PHE A 290 -25.19 5.37 53.39
CA PHE A 290 -25.59 4.65 52.17
C PHE A 290 -24.98 5.20 50.90
N GLU A 291 -24.99 6.53 50.69
CA GLU A 291 -24.41 7.16 49.50
C GLU A 291 -22.86 7.06 49.49
N THR A 292 -22.25 7.05 50.69
CA THR A 292 -20.79 6.87 50.82
C THR A 292 -20.37 5.44 50.48
N GLU A 293 -21.13 4.43 50.94
CA GLU A 293 -20.92 3.02 50.57
C GLU A 293 -21.06 2.83 49.05
N ARG A 294 -22.11 3.44 48.45
CA ARG A 294 -22.33 3.42 47.00
C ARG A 294 -21.14 4.02 46.22
N LEU A 295 -20.55 5.14 46.68
CA LEU A 295 -19.35 5.72 46.06
C LEU A 295 -18.14 4.80 46.19
N THR A 296 -18.00 4.10 47.32
CA THR A 296 -16.94 3.14 47.54
C THR A 296 -17.05 1.96 46.57
N ASP A 297 -18.25 1.43 46.36
CA ASP A 297 -18.50 0.36 45.41
C ASP A 297 -18.23 0.80 43.99
N LEU A 298 -18.67 2.01 43.59
CA LEU A 298 -18.42 2.59 42.28
C LEU A 298 -16.90 2.75 41.99
N THR A 299 -16.14 3.22 42.99
CA THR A 299 -14.66 3.35 42.83
C THR A 299 -13.99 2.00 42.68
N ARG A 300 -14.45 0.97 43.46
CA ARG A 300 -13.91 -0.38 43.32
C ARG A 300 -14.21 -1.00 41.95
N ASP A 301 -15.45 -0.83 41.46
CA ASP A 301 -15.84 -1.30 40.13
C ASP A 301 -15.01 -0.65 39.02
N LEU A 302 -14.77 0.67 39.11
CA LEU A 302 -13.94 1.40 38.16
C LEU A 302 -12.47 0.95 38.16
N LEU A 303 -11.91 0.71 39.36
CA LEU A 303 -10.54 0.18 39.47
C LEU A 303 -10.44 -1.22 38.84
N THR A 304 -11.43 -2.07 39.12
CA THR A 304 -11.52 -3.42 38.52
C THR A 304 -11.57 -3.34 37.00
N LEU A 305 -12.38 -2.44 36.41
CA LEU A 305 -12.47 -2.28 34.97
C LEU A 305 -11.15 -1.76 34.34
N ASN A 306 -10.45 -0.86 35.03
CA ASN A 306 -9.16 -0.36 34.56
C ASN A 306 -8.08 -1.45 34.54
N GLU A 307 -8.14 -2.45 35.44
CA GLU A 307 -7.26 -3.62 35.41
C GLU A 307 -7.46 -4.44 34.14
N PHE A 308 -8.68 -4.52 33.57
CA PHE A 308 -8.98 -5.25 32.34
C PHE A 308 -8.63 -4.48 31.07
N ASP A 309 -8.63 -3.13 31.08
CA ASP A 309 -8.25 -2.30 29.93
C ASP A 309 -6.73 -2.34 29.66
N THR A 310 -5.91 -2.68 30.67
CA THR A 310 -4.48 -2.97 30.47
C THR A 310 -4.32 -4.42 30.01
N LYS A 311 -3.75 -4.63 28.81
CA LYS A 311 -3.53 -5.97 28.18
C LYS A 311 -2.75 -6.98 29.01
N ASP A 312 -2.35 -6.65 30.23
CA ASP A 312 -1.49 -7.42 31.12
C ASP A 312 -2.22 -7.99 32.36
N LEU A 313 -3.54 -8.26 32.24
CA LEU A 313 -4.21 -8.94 33.35
C LEU A 313 -3.68 -10.36 33.50
N LEU A 314 -2.73 -10.54 34.39
CA LEU A 314 -2.24 -11.86 34.82
C LEU A 314 -3.28 -12.45 35.74
N LEU A 315 -4.15 -13.34 35.22
CA LEU A 315 -5.06 -14.13 36.05
C LEU A 315 -4.25 -15.12 36.90
N ASP A 316 -4.49 -15.15 38.20
CA ASP A 316 -3.95 -16.18 39.11
C ASP A 316 -4.79 -17.44 39.03
N LYS A 317 -4.62 -18.20 37.93
CA LYS A 317 -5.39 -19.43 37.71
C LYS A 317 -4.86 -20.55 38.57
N THR A 318 -5.74 -21.07 39.44
CA THR A 318 -5.48 -22.19 40.34
C THR A 318 -6.60 -23.23 40.23
N ASP A 319 -6.30 -24.44 40.67
CA ASP A 319 -7.31 -25.49 40.77
C ASP A 319 -8.07 -25.39 42.11
N PHE A 320 -9.40 -25.19 42.06
CA PHE A 320 -10.23 -25.07 43.22
C PHE A 320 -11.63 -25.69 43.03
N ASP A 321 -12.28 -26.04 44.13
CA ASP A 321 -13.68 -26.52 44.12
C ASP A 321 -14.66 -25.37 43.89
N ILE A 322 -15.28 -25.30 42.69
CA ILE A 322 -16.26 -24.27 42.34
C ILE A 322 -17.51 -24.36 43.26
N HIS A 323 -17.87 -25.55 43.71
CA HIS A 323 -19.01 -25.72 44.60
C HIS A 323 -18.79 -25.09 45.97
N GLU A 324 -17.55 -25.09 46.49
CA GLU A 324 -17.18 -24.34 47.68
C GLU A 324 -17.40 -22.83 47.49
N VAL A 325 -16.93 -22.27 46.36
CA VAL A 325 -17.08 -20.85 46.06
C VAL A 325 -18.57 -20.49 45.94
N ILE A 326 -19.37 -21.31 45.25
CA ILE A 326 -20.80 -21.12 45.09
C ILE A 326 -21.48 -21.11 46.47
N ARG A 327 -21.21 -22.11 47.35
CA ARG A 327 -21.81 -22.19 48.72
C ARG A 327 -21.44 -20.97 49.57
N ASN A 328 -20.16 -20.56 49.55
CA ASN A 328 -19.69 -19.43 50.34
C ASN A 328 -20.30 -18.10 49.84
N THR A 329 -20.39 -17.93 48.52
CA THR A 329 -21.04 -16.73 47.96
C THR A 329 -22.52 -16.69 48.23
N ALA A 330 -23.25 -17.80 48.09
CA ALA A 330 -24.67 -17.88 48.43
C ALA A 330 -24.92 -17.59 49.92
N ALA A 331 -24.11 -18.13 50.81
CA ALA A 331 -24.21 -17.88 52.25
C ALA A 331 -24.02 -16.41 52.63
N SER A 332 -23.16 -15.65 51.89
CA SER A 332 -22.97 -14.21 52.13
C SER A 332 -24.24 -13.37 51.90
N PHE A 333 -25.21 -13.88 51.17
CA PHE A 333 -26.48 -13.21 50.87
C PHE A 333 -27.65 -13.67 51.76
N GLU A 334 -27.45 -14.60 52.72
CA GLU A 334 -28.49 -15.17 53.56
C GLU A 334 -29.34 -14.08 54.25
N GLY A 335 -28.70 -13.07 54.84
CA GLY A 335 -29.40 -11.96 55.50
C GLY A 335 -30.26 -11.14 54.54
N THR A 336 -29.76 -10.86 53.33
CA THR A 336 -30.50 -10.10 52.32
C THR A 336 -31.66 -10.92 51.75
N CYS A 337 -31.44 -12.19 51.52
CA CYS A 337 -32.47 -13.12 51.06
C CYS A 337 -33.61 -13.29 52.08
N THR A 338 -33.27 -13.44 53.35
CA THR A 338 -34.23 -13.50 54.43
C THR A 338 -35.09 -12.24 54.51
N ALA A 339 -34.48 -11.06 54.42
CA ALA A 339 -35.20 -9.79 54.46
C ALA A 339 -36.14 -9.59 53.25
N LYS A 340 -35.84 -10.17 52.11
CA LYS A 340 -36.68 -10.15 50.90
C LYS A 340 -37.59 -11.37 50.73
N LYS A 341 -37.53 -12.35 51.65
CA LYS A 341 -38.18 -13.66 51.56
C LYS A 341 -37.83 -14.43 50.24
N ILE A 342 -36.59 -14.37 49.82
CA ILE A 342 -36.07 -15.09 48.64
C ILE A 342 -35.32 -16.32 49.16
N SER A 343 -35.46 -17.46 48.47
CA SER A 343 -34.67 -18.66 48.73
C SER A 343 -33.63 -18.87 47.67
N ILE A 344 -32.45 -19.40 48.03
CA ILE A 344 -31.43 -19.82 47.08
C ILE A 344 -31.37 -21.34 47.09
N GLU A 345 -31.61 -21.96 45.93
CA GLU A 345 -31.51 -23.39 45.71
C GLU A 345 -30.22 -23.72 44.94
N LEU A 346 -29.46 -24.70 45.45
CA LEU A 346 -28.20 -25.13 44.83
C LEU A 346 -28.38 -26.54 44.23
N LEU A 347 -28.36 -26.63 42.92
CA LEU A 347 -28.41 -27.88 42.14
C LEU A 347 -27.00 -28.25 41.66
N LEU A 348 -26.21 -28.83 42.55
CA LEU A 348 -24.80 -29.13 42.30
C LEU A 348 -24.67 -30.56 41.78
N ALA A 349 -24.04 -30.73 40.61
CA ALA A 349 -23.91 -32.02 39.92
C ALA A 349 -23.20 -33.11 40.75
N THR A 350 -22.26 -32.71 41.62
CA THR A 350 -21.43 -33.58 42.44
C THR A 350 -21.16 -32.95 43.81
N ARG A 351 -20.55 -33.69 44.72
CA ARG A 351 -20.17 -33.13 46.02
C ARG A 351 -19.07 -32.06 45.91
N THR A 352 -18.10 -32.27 45.04
CA THR A 352 -16.99 -31.38 44.72
C THR A 352 -16.74 -31.36 43.22
N LEU A 353 -16.39 -30.20 42.66
CA LEU A 353 -16.09 -30.07 41.23
C LEU A 353 -14.95 -29.05 41.01
N TYR A 354 -13.79 -29.57 40.57
CA TYR A 354 -12.57 -28.75 40.43
C TYR A 354 -12.50 -28.10 39.04
N VAL A 355 -12.20 -26.78 39.04
CA VAL A 355 -12.03 -25.95 37.84
C VAL A 355 -10.66 -25.27 37.89
N HIS A 356 -10.12 -24.95 36.74
CA HIS A 356 -8.87 -24.22 36.56
C HIS A 356 -9.17 -22.76 36.21
N ALA A 357 -9.18 -21.86 37.18
CA ALA A 357 -9.56 -20.45 36.99
C ALA A 357 -8.97 -19.57 38.12
N ASP A 358 -9.16 -18.27 38.05
CA ASP A 358 -8.87 -17.35 39.16
C ASP A 358 -10.02 -17.35 40.13
N ARG A 359 -9.77 -17.93 41.31
CA ARG A 359 -10.79 -18.13 42.38
C ARG A 359 -11.44 -16.81 42.81
N HIS A 360 -10.66 -15.73 42.95
CA HIS A 360 -11.18 -14.44 43.40
C HIS A 360 -12.05 -13.77 42.34
N LYS A 361 -11.62 -13.80 41.08
CA LYS A 361 -12.37 -13.25 39.96
C LYS A 361 -13.66 -14.06 39.71
N ILE A 362 -13.65 -15.38 39.83
CA ILE A 362 -14.87 -16.21 39.72
C ILE A 362 -15.80 -15.97 40.88
N GLN A 363 -15.32 -15.78 42.09
CA GLN A 363 -16.15 -15.36 43.23
C GLN A 363 -16.83 -14.01 42.95
N GLN A 364 -16.14 -13.06 42.34
CA GLN A 364 -16.70 -11.76 41.92
C GLN A 364 -17.79 -11.93 40.86
N VAL A 365 -17.60 -12.84 39.88
CA VAL A 365 -18.63 -13.18 38.88
C VAL A 365 -19.91 -13.67 39.59
N LEU A 366 -19.79 -14.66 40.46
CA LEU A 366 -20.92 -15.23 41.19
C LEU A 366 -21.62 -14.19 42.07
N TYR A 367 -20.83 -13.34 42.76
CA TYR A 367 -21.38 -12.25 43.58
C TYR A 367 -22.21 -11.27 42.74
N ASN A 368 -21.69 -10.81 41.61
CA ASN A 368 -22.38 -9.86 40.71
C ASN A 368 -23.67 -10.47 40.12
N LEU A 369 -23.62 -11.75 39.71
CA LEU A 369 -24.79 -12.43 39.17
C LEU A 369 -25.87 -12.66 40.26
N LEU A 370 -25.48 -13.07 41.48
CA LEU A 370 -26.38 -13.25 42.60
C LEU A 370 -26.97 -11.94 43.09
N ASP A 371 -26.18 -10.89 43.23
CA ASP A 371 -26.65 -9.56 43.61
C ASP A 371 -27.71 -9.05 42.62
N ASN A 372 -27.49 -9.21 41.33
CA ASN A 372 -28.48 -8.88 40.30
C ASN A 372 -29.73 -9.77 40.42
N ALA A 373 -29.57 -11.08 40.57
CA ALA A 373 -30.70 -11.99 40.74
C ALA A 373 -31.57 -11.60 41.96
N ILE A 374 -30.96 -11.29 43.12
CA ILE A 374 -31.65 -10.87 44.33
C ILE A 374 -32.34 -9.50 44.18
N LYS A 375 -31.70 -8.56 43.48
CA LYS A 375 -32.22 -7.21 43.23
C LYS A 375 -33.49 -7.24 42.40
N PHE A 376 -33.48 -8.02 41.33
CA PHE A 376 -34.55 -8.03 40.33
C PHE A 376 -35.59 -9.13 40.51
N SER A 377 -35.36 -10.12 41.39
CA SER A 377 -36.33 -11.13 41.76
C SER A 377 -37.56 -10.54 42.42
N ASN A 378 -38.67 -11.24 42.27
CA ASN A 378 -39.89 -10.94 43.01
C ASN A 378 -39.78 -11.47 44.47
N PRO A 379 -40.45 -10.84 45.43
CA PRO A 379 -40.55 -11.41 46.78
C PRO A 379 -41.12 -12.84 46.77
N GLU A 380 -40.67 -13.66 47.69
CA GLU A 380 -41.10 -15.05 47.85
C GLU A 380 -40.73 -15.96 46.65
N SER A 381 -39.76 -15.55 45.83
CA SER A 381 -39.26 -16.35 44.71
C SER A 381 -38.00 -17.15 45.08
N THR A 382 -37.62 -18.07 44.23
CA THR A 382 -36.41 -18.89 44.39
C THR A 382 -35.36 -18.50 43.33
N ILE A 383 -34.11 -18.35 43.73
CA ILE A 383 -32.96 -18.22 42.79
C ILE A 383 -32.29 -19.58 42.74
N THR A 384 -32.09 -20.12 41.53
CA THR A 384 -31.49 -21.45 41.35
C THR A 384 -30.08 -21.28 40.80
N ILE A 385 -29.09 -21.89 41.44
CA ILE A 385 -27.74 -22.02 40.92
C ILE A 385 -27.50 -23.48 40.55
N GLU A 386 -27.25 -23.74 39.29
CA GLU A 386 -27.03 -25.08 38.78
C GLU A 386 -25.62 -25.23 38.16
N THR A 387 -24.99 -26.39 38.39
CA THR A 387 -23.73 -26.74 37.76
C THR A 387 -23.88 -28.00 36.93
N THR A 388 -23.55 -27.93 35.64
CA THR A 388 -23.65 -29.06 34.70
C THR A 388 -22.31 -29.28 34.00
N PRO A 389 -21.54 -30.35 34.33
CA PRO A 389 -20.34 -30.69 33.60
C PRO A 389 -20.69 -31.26 32.23
N ARG A 390 -20.00 -30.77 31.17
CA ARG A 390 -20.15 -31.24 29.80
C ARG A 390 -18.77 -31.25 29.12
N GLY A 391 -18.27 -32.45 28.82
CA GLY A 391 -16.93 -32.61 28.23
C GLY A 391 -15.82 -32.15 29.16
N ASP A 392 -15.02 -31.21 28.73
CA ASP A 392 -13.89 -30.62 29.49
C ASP A 392 -14.26 -29.33 30.27
N LYS A 393 -15.55 -28.95 30.27
CA LYS A 393 -16.04 -27.73 30.92
C LYS A 393 -17.17 -27.98 31.87
N VAL A 394 -17.34 -27.08 32.86
CA VAL A 394 -18.54 -26.94 33.64
C VAL A 394 -19.31 -25.72 33.23
N TYR A 395 -20.60 -25.84 33.06
CA TYR A 395 -21.53 -24.75 32.84
C TYR A 395 -22.22 -24.45 34.19
N THR A 396 -22.06 -23.20 34.63
CA THR A 396 -22.69 -22.70 35.84
C THR A 396 -23.80 -21.74 35.44
N SER A 397 -25.03 -22.01 35.85
CA SER A 397 -26.16 -21.12 35.61
C SER A 397 -26.64 -20.48 36.92
N VAL A 398 -27.04 -19.20 36.83
CA VAL A 398 -27.72 -18.45 37.87
C VAL A 398 -29.04 -17.98 37.30
N LYS A 399 -30.15 -18.53 37.83
CA LYS A 399 -31.50 -18.28 37.31
C LYS A 399 -32.35 -17.60 38.37
N ASP A 400 -32.98 -16.49 37.99
CA ASP A 400 -34.00 -15.78 38.79
C ASP A 400 -35.38 -15.85 38.14
N TYR A 401 -36.42 -15.61 38.96
CA TYR A 401 -37.80 -15.48 38.54
C TYR A 401 -38.30 -14.05 38.82
N GLY A 402 -37.56 -13.09 38.25
CA GLY A 402 -37.81 -11.67 38.43
C GLY A 402 -38.51 -11.01 37.26
N ILE A 403 -38.20 -9.72 37.08
CA ILE A 403 -38.82 -8.88 36.03
C ILE A 403 -38.38 -9.27 34.63
N GLY A 404 -37.27 -10.02 34.47
CA GLY A 404 -36.67 -10.32 33.18
C GLY A 404 -36.05 -9.11 32.48
N ILE A 405 -35.55 -9.35 31.26
CA ILE A 405 -34.88 -8.35 30.45
C ILE A 405 -35.60 -8.21 29.11
N PRO A 406 -35.99 -6.98 28.69
CA PRO A 406 -36.59 -6.75 27.39
C PRO A 406 -35.66 -7.18 26.25
N LYS A 407 -36.19 -7.72 25.16
CA LYS A 407 -35.40 -8.16 23.98
C LYS A 407 -34.48 -7.06 23.40
N SER A 408 -34.93 -5.81 23.44
CA SER A 408 -34.14 -4.65 22.99
C SER A 408 -32.92 -4.33 23.85
N SER A 409 -32.90 -4.85 25.10
CA SER A 409 -31.85 -4.61 26.08
C SER A 409 -30.85 -5.77 26.20
N ILE A 410 -31.18 -6.98 25.75
CA ILE A 410 -30.36 -8.19 25.92
C ILE A 410 -28.91 -8.01 25.45
N ASN A 411 -28.68 -7.35 24.31
CA ASN A 411 -27.33 -7.10 23.80
C ASN A 411 -26.62 -5.95 24.53
N LYS A 412 -27.40 -5.03 25.14
CA LYS A 412 -26.87 -3.81 25.75
C LYS A 412 -26.54 -3.99 27.25
N ILE A 413 -27.06 -5.03 27.92
CA ILE A 413 -26.79 -5.26 29.36
C ILE A 413 -25.30 -5.48 29.67
N TRP A 414 -24.50 -5.78 28.67
CA TRP A 414 -23.05 -5.96 28.78
C TRP A 414 -22.24 -4.66 28.60
N GLU A 415 -22.93 -3.56 28.17
CA GLU A 415 -22.32 -2.26 28.05
C GLU A 415 -22.10 -1.63 29.42
N ARG A 416 -20.98 -0.95 29.61
CA ARG A 416 -20.66 -0.25 30.88
C ARG A 416 -21.68 0.86 31.15
N PHE A 417 -22.15 0.98 32.38
CA PHE A 417 -23.17 1.94 32.85
C PHE A 417 -24.58 1.73 32.26
N TYR A 418 -24.83 0.66 31.52
CA TYR A 418 -26.13 0.43 30.95
C TYR A 418 -27.14 0.02 32.07
N LYS A 419 -28.30 0.66 32.07
CA LYS A 419 -29.45 0.33 32.93
C LYS A 419 -30.70 0.32 32.07
N SER A 420 -31.44 -0.78 32.08
CA SER A 420 -32.73 -0.83 31.38
C SER A 420 -33.74 0.12 32.07
N ASP A 421 -34.74 0.61 31.34
CA ASP A 421 -35.76 1.51 31.92
C ASP A 421 -36.56 0.85 33.08
N LEU A 422 -36.75 -0.48 32.99
CA LEU A 422 -37.38 -1.27 34.09
C LEU A 422 -36.49 -1.37 35.33
N SER A 423 -35.16 -1.33 35.17
CA SER A 423 -34.20 -1.37 36.28
C SER A 423 -34.02 -0.02 36.98
N ARG A 424 -34.22 1.10 36.29
CA ARG A 424 -34.08 2.48 36.85
C ARG A 424 -35.02 2.75 38.02
N GLY A 425 -36.18 2.09 38.05
CA GLY A 425 -37.17 2.24 39.14
C GLY A 425 -36.89 1.39 40.37
N LYS A 426 -36.32 0.18 40.23
CA LYS A 426 -36.10 -0.81 41.32
C LYS A 426 -34.67 -0.80 41.86
N ASP A 427 -33.65 -0.50 41.05
CA ASP A 427 -32.26 -0.47 41.48
C ASP A 427 -31.71 0.96 41.56
N LYS A 428 -31.95 1.62 42.68
CA LYS A 428 -31.33 2.93 42.98
C LYS A 428 -29.83 2.81 43.33
N LYS A 429 -29.34 1.62 43.65
CA LYS A 429 -27.96 1.35 44.09
C LYS A 429 -27.03 0.95 42.96
N GLY A 430 -27.53 0.32 41.91
CA GLY A 430 -26.69 -0.30 40.87
C GLY A 430 -25.82 0.69 40.13
N THR A 431 -24.55 0.37 39.91
CA THR A 431 -23.59 1.14 39.14
C THR A 431 -23.73 0.94 37.61
N GLY A 432 -24.39 -0.15 37.19
CA GLY A 432 -24.44 -0.57 35.79
C GLY A 432 -23.11 -1.16 35.29
N LEU A 433 -22.18 -1.45 36.19
CA LEU A 433 -20.87 -2.00 35.86
C LEU A 433 -20.75 -3.50 36.14
N GLY A 434 -21.60 -4.06 37.00
CA GLY A 434 -21.51 -5.45 37.47
C GLY A 434 -21.50 -6.48 36.31
N LEU A 435 -22.43 -6.37 35.35
CA LEU A 435 -22.51 -7.32 34.23
C LEU A 435 -21.35 -7.12 33.19
N SER A 436 -20.89 -5.91 32.99
CA SER A 436 -19.71 -5.68 32.16
C SER A 436 -18.45 -6.29 32.80
N ILE A 437 -18.28 -6.18 34.12
CA ILE A 437 -17.19 -6.82 34.86
C ILE A 437 -17.28 -8.35 34.74
N VAL A 438 -18.47 -8.92 34.86
CA VAL A 438 -18.73 -10.37 34.69
C VAL A 438 -18.25 -10.81 33.30
N LYS A 439 -18.64 -10.11 32.26
CA LYS A 439 -18.25 -10.42 30.88
C LYS A 439 -16.73 -10.35 30.68
N GLU A 440 -16.09 -9.29 31.17
CA GLU A 440 -14.63 -9.12 31.08
C GLU A 440 -13.87 -10.24 31.80
N ILE A 441 -14.31 -10.62 33.02
CA ILE A 441 -13.69 -11.72 33.77
C ILE A 441 -13.80 -13.04 33.01
N ILE A 442 -14.98 -13.39 32.50
CA ILE A 442 -15.18 -14.65 31.77
C ILE A 442 -14.41 -14.67 30.47
N GLN A 443 -14.37 -13.55 29.73
CA GLN A 443 -13.58 -13.42 28.49
C GLN A 443 -12.08 -13.50 28.77
N ALA A 444 -11.57 -12.92 29.86
CA ALA A 444 -10.16 -13.04 30.26
C ALA A 444 -9.78 -14.51 30.59
N HIS A 445 -10.73 -15.33 30.99
CA HIS A 445 -10.52 -16.76 31.15
C HIS A 445 -10.57 -17.55 29.82
N ASN A 446 -10.80 -16.88 28.66
CA ASN A 446 -11.09 -17.47 27.35
C ASN A 446 -12.38 -18.35 27.35
N GLU A 447 -13.35 -17.96 28.16
CA GLU A 447 -14.62 -18.64 28.30
C GLU A 447 -15.81 -17.76 27.90
N ASN A 448 -17.01 -18.31 27.86
CA ASN A 448 -18.20 -17.62 27.37
C ASN A 448 -19.24 -17.45 28.47
N ILE A 449 -19.98 -16.36 28.42
CA ILE A 449 -21.18 -16.12 29.19
C ILE A 449 -22.35 -15.80 28.26
N ASN A 450 -23.50 -16.39 28.53
CA ASN A 450 -24.74 -16.19 27.80
C ASN A 450 -25.88 -15.79 28.77
N VAL A 451 -26.93 -15.17 28.22
CA VAL A 451 -28.14 -14.81 28.94
C VAL A 451 -29.38 -15.33 28.21
N ILE A 452 -30.28 -15.92 28.94
CA ILE A 452 -31.61 -16.31 28.50
C ILE A 452 -32.60 -15.57 29.38
N SER A 453 -33.43 -14.69 28.81
CA SER A 453 -34.36 -13.90 29.58
C SER A 453 -35.65 -13.65 28.82
N THR A 454 -36.76 -13.66 29.58
CA THR A 454 -38.09 -13.27 29.09
C THR A 454 -38.67 -12.26 30.07
N GLU A 455 -39.09 -11.12 29.54
CA GLU A 455 -39.71 -10.04 30.33
C GLU A 455 -40.93 -10.55 31.08
N GLY A 456 -41.01 -10.26 32.38
CA GLY A 456 -42.05 -10.72 33.29
C GLY A 456 -41.92 -12.16 33.77
N VAL A 457 -40.93 -12.94 33.30
CA VAL A 457 -40.73 -14.35 33.67
C VAL A 457 -39.46 -14.55 34.51
N GLY A 458 -38.34 -13.95 34.09
CA GLY A 458 -37.07 -14.06 34.80
C GLY A 458 -35.86 -14.08 33.85
N THR A 459 -34.66 -14.25 34.44
CA THR A 459 -33.39 -14.25 33.73
C THR A 459 -32.51 -15.41 34.19
N GLU A 460 -31.80 -16.02 33.26
CA GLU A 460 -30.79 -17.04 33.48
C GLU A 460 -29.48 -16.62 32.82
N PHE A 461 -28.43 -16.45 33.62
CA PHE A 461 -27.05 -16.24 33.14
C PHE A 461 -26.29 -17.56 33.20
N ILE A 462 -25.65 -17.95 32.13
CA ILE A 462 -24.90 -19.20 32.00
C ILE A 462 -23.49 -18.90 31.59
N PHE A 463 -22.49 -19.31 32.39
CA PHE A 463 -21.08 -19.19 32.03
C PHE A 463 -20.36 -20.53 32.11
N SER A 464 -19.28 -20.65 31.36
CA SER A 464 -18.44 -21.86 31.33
C SER A 464 -17.12 -21.65 32.06
N LEU A 465 -16.54 -22.72 32.61
CA LEU A 465 -15.18 -22.78 33.13
C LEU A 465 -14.54 -24.11 32.75
N PRO A 466 -13.22 -24.16 32.53
CA PRO A 466 -12.51 -25.40 32.24
C PRO A 466 -12.44 -26.28 33.50
N LEU A 467 -12.73 -27.56 33.35
CA LEU A 467 -12.51 -28.54 34.40
C LEU A 467 -11.00 -28.79 34.54
N THR A 468 -10.57 -29.02 35.77
CA THR A 468 -9.18 -29.44 36.05
C THR A 468 -8.92 -30.77 35.36
N LYS A 469 -7.84 -30.84 34.57
CA LYS A 469 -7.39 -32.11 33.98
C LYS A 469 -6.88 -33.01 35.12
N LYS A 470 -7.49 -34.17 35.26
CA LYS A 470 -7.01 -35.23 36.16
C LYS A 470 -5.68 -35.77 35.67
#